data_b6f606191b335381bda1077545572501
#
_entry.id   b6f606191b335381bda1077545572501
#
_cell.length_a   1.000
_cell.length_b   1.000
_cell.length_c   1.000
_cell.angle_alpha   90.00
_cell.angle_beta   90.00
_cell.angle_gamma   90.00
#
_symmetry.space_group_name_H-M   'P 1'
#
loop_
_entity.id
_entity.type
_entity.pdbx_description
1 polymer ?
#
loop_
_entity_poly.entity_id
_entity_poly.type
_entity_poly.pdbx_seq_one_letter_code
_entity_poly.pdbx_strand_id
1 'polypeptide(L)'
;MAGILHDDVYDNGLSVLDTLVENLYICSTQPATFTEASVTYKLGTKATPTISTPADRTGGGRKVTVSAITDGTVSANGTAGFYALTDDSASKLLAAGPLNATQGVTSGNVFTLTAFDIGIPDPA
;
A
#
# COMPACT_ATOMS: atom_id res chain seq x y z
N MET A 1 -13.03 -2.86 6.68
CA MET A 1 -11.86 -2.90 7.60
C MET A 1 -11.06 -1.63 7.45
N ALA A 2 -10.63 -1.03 8.55
CA ALA A 2 -9.81 0.17 8.51
C ALA A 2 -8.39 -0.16 8.05
N GLY A 3 -7.74 0.75 7.35
CA GLY A 3 -6.34 0.63 7.01
C GLY A 3 -5.43 0.85 8.22
N ILE A 4 -4.13 0.64 8.01
CA ILE A 4 -3.11 0.79 9.05
C ILE A 4 -2.08 1.81 8.57
N LEU A 5 -1.65 2.70 9.48
CA LEU A 5 -0.51 3.59 9.27
C LEU A 5 0.53 3.32 10.36
N HIS A 6 1.79 3.26 9.98
CA HIS A 6 2.91 3.15 10.93
C HIS A 6 3.08 4.49 11.67
N ASP A 7 3.59 4.43 12.91
CA ASP A 7 3.81 5.62 13.73
C ASP A 7 4.65 6.69 13.02
N ASP A 8 5.63 6.29 12.22
CA ASP A 8 6.44 7.24 11.46
C ASP A 8 5.61 8.10 10.49
N VAL A 9 4.50 7.55 9.96
CA VAL A 9 3.62 8.31 9.07
C VAL A 9 2.90 9.41 9.85
N TYR A 10 2.38 9.08 11.03
CA TYR A 10 1.76 10.08 11.89
C TYR A 10 2.76 11.15 12.34
N ASP A 11 3.97 10.72 12.74
CA ASP A 11 4.99 11.62 13.28
C ASP A 11 5.57 12.56 12.23
N ASN A 12 5.80 12.05 11.02
CA ASN A 12 6.44 12.79 9.93
C ASN A 12 5.46 13.15 8.81
N GLY A 13 4.22 12.71 8.92
CA GLY A 13 3.18 12.98 7.94
C GLY A 13 3.30 12.14 6.67
N LEU A 14 2.48 12.49 5.70
CA LEU A 14 2.31 11.73 4.46
C LEU A 14 3.57 11.72 3.57
N SER A 15 4.49 12.65 3.76
CA SER A 15 5.73 12.68 2.99
C SER A 15 6.61 11.45 3.24
N VAL A 16 6.45 10.75 4.36
CA VAL A 16 7.13 9.48 4.62
C VAL A 16 6.77 8.44 3.58
N LEU A 17 5.51 8.40 3.16
CA LEU A 17 5.07 7.47 2.11
C LEU A 17 5.74 7.79 0.77
N ASP A 18 5.83 9.07 0.42
CA ASP A 18 6.49 9.49 -0.81
C ASP A 18 8.00 9.15 -0.81
N THR A 19 8.67 9.31 0.33
CA THR A 19 10.13 9.22 0.41
C THR A 19 10.65 7.84 0.82
N LEU A 20 9.94 7.07 1.62
CA LEU A 20 10.46 5.83 2.22
C LEU A 20 9.87 4.55 1.65
N VAL A 21 8.74 4.59 0.94
CA VAL A 21 8.13 3.38 0.39
C VAL A 21 9.04 2.79 -0.69
N GLU A 22 9.44 1.54 -0.49
CA GLU A 22 10.26 0.80 -1.45
C GLU A 22 9.44 -0.19 -2.26
N ASN A 23 8.41 -0.80 -1.68
CA ASN A 23 7.57 -1.78 -2.36
C ASN A 23 6.10 -1.61 -2.01
N LEU A 24 5.24 -1.98 -2.95
CA LEU A 24 3.83 -2.25 -2.70
C LEU A 24 3.64 -3.75 -2.85
N TYR A 25 3.05 -4.38 -1.83
CA TYR A 25 2.64 -5.78 -1.87
C TYR A 25 1.12 -5.87 -1.98
N ILE A 26 0.63 -6.85 -2.75
CA ILE A 26 -0.77 -7.25 -2.70
C ILE A 26 -0.88 -8.49 -1.82
N CYS A 27 -1.89 -8.54 -0.98
CA CYS A 27 -2.02 -9.55 0.07
C CYS A 27 -3.41 -10.19 0.07
N SER A 28 -3.46 -11.44 0.51
CA SER A 28 -4.74 -12.17 0.68
C SER A 28 -5.47 -11.75 1.95
N THR A 29 -4.73 -11.27 2.96
CA THR A 29 -5.27 -10.82 4.25
C THR A 29 -4.57 -9.52 4.60
N GLN A 30 -5.26 -8.62 5.32
CA GLN A 30 -4.65 -7.36 5.71
C GLN A 30 -3.48 -7.63 6.67
N PRO A 31 -2.24 -7.26 6.29
CA PRO A 31 -1.10 -7.47 7.16
C PRO A 31 -1.09 -6.45 8.30
N ALA A 32 -0.59 -6.86 9.45
CA ALA A 32 -0.35 -5.98 10.60
C ALA A 32 1.14 -5.78 10.85
N THR A 33 1.99 -6.56 10.18
CA THR A 33 3.45 -6.49 10.34
C THR A 33 4.13 -6.53 8.98
N PHE A 34 5.39 -6.10 8.94
CA PHE A 34 6.20 -6.18 7.73
C PHE A 34 6.31 -7.62 7.21
N THR A 35 6.55 -8.59 8.09
CA THR A 35 6.67 -10.00 7.71
C THR A 35 5.38 -10.53 7.11
N GLU A 36 4.22 -10.16 7.66
CA GLU A 36 2.94 -10.56 7.09
C GLU A 36 2.75 -10.00 5.68
N ALA A 37 3.15 -8.75 5.46
CA ALA A 37 3.04 -8.10 4.16
C ALA A 37 4.01 -8.70 3.12
N SER A 38 5.24 -8.95 3.51
CA SER A 38 6.31 -9.32 2.59
C SER A 38 6.48 -10.83 2.41
N VAL A 39 5.93 -11.64 3.30
CA VAL A 39 6.09 -13.10 3.29
C VAL A 39 4.75 -13.80 3.45
N THR A 40 4.11 -13.66 4.62
CA THR A 40 3.00 -14.54 5.03
C THR A 40 1.78 -14.41 4.12
N TYR A 41 1.34 -13.18 3.83
CA TYR A 41 0.14 -12.93 3.03
C TYR A 41 0.44 -12.43 1.62
N LYS A 42 1.71 -12.33 1.26
CA LYS A 42 2.12 -11.78 -0.04
C LYS A 42 1.61 -12.63 -1.19
N LEU A 43 0.98 -11.99 -2.17
CA LEU A 43 0.62 -12.60 -3.46
C LEU A 43 1.39 -11.97 -4.61
N GLY A 44 1.86 -10.75 -4.47
CA GLY A 44 2.61 -10.08 -5.53
C GLY A 44 3.27 -8.81 -5.04
N THR A 45 4.10 -8.21 -5.91
CA THR A 45 4.94 -7.05 -5.57
C THR A 45 5.04 -6.09 -6.74
N LYS A 46 4.98 -4.79 -6.44
CA LYS A 46 5.41 -3.72 -7.34
C LYS A 46 6.53 -2.95 -6.66
N ALA A 47 7.74 -3.07 -7.22
CA ALA A 47 8.88 -2.31 -6.72
C ALA A 47 8.74 -0.83 -7.07
N THR A 48 9.09 0.04 -6.15
CA THR A 48 9.12 1.49 -6.34
C THR A 48 7.80 2.04 -6.90
N PRO A 49 6.66 1.84 -6.19
CA PRO A 49 5.40 2.42 -6.67
C PRO A 49 5.50 3.94 -6.71
N THR A 50 4.79 4.57 -7.64
CA THR A 50 4.78 6.03 -7.74
C THR A 50 3.77 6.60 -6.76
N ILE A 51 4.23 7.45 -5.86
CA ILE A 51 3.40 8.10 -4.84
C ILE A 51 3.57 9.60 -4.98
N SER A 52 2.45 10.33 -5.06
CA SER A 52 2.47 11.78 -5.21
C SER A 52 2.98 12.47 -3.94
N THR A 53 3.41 13.73 -4.08
CA THR A 53 3.64 14.58 -2.92
C THR A 53 2.29 14.89 -2.25
N PRO A 54 2.29 15.27 -0.94
CA PRO A 54 1.03 15.59 -0.26
C PRO A 54 0.25 16.71 -0.94
N ALA A 55 -1.06 16.57 -0.97
CA ALA A 55 -2.00 17.52 -1.56
C ALA A 55 -3.26 17.62 -0.70
N ASP A 56 -4.12 18.58 -1.02
CA ASP A 56 -5.37 18.76 -0.30
C ASP A 56 -6.30 17.56 -0.50
N ARG A 57 -6.93 17.14 0.57
CA ARG A 57 -7.91 16.05 0.58
C ARG A 57 -9.32 16.64 0.50
N THR A 58 -10.17 16.05 -0.34
CA THR A 58 -11.60 16.42 -0.39
C THR A 58 -12.24 16.17 0.97
N GLY A 59 -12.91 17.16 1.52
CA GLY A 59 -13.52 17.07 2.84
C GLY A 59 -12.60 17.49 3.98
N GLY A 60 -11.40 17.99 3.68
CA GLY A 60 -10.43 18.47 4.66
C GLY A 60 -9.30 17.47 4.91
N GLY A 61 -8.15 18.00 5.35
CA GLY A 61 -6.95 17.21 5.58
C GLY A 61 -6.03 17.14 4.37
N ARG A 62 -5.10 16.19 4.41
CA ARG A 62 -4.07 16.02 3.38
C ARG A 62 -4.06 14.58 2.89
N LYS A 63 -3.55 14.37 1.68
CA LYS A 63 -3.46 13.03 1.08
C LYS A 63 -2.23 12.90 0.21
N VAL A 64 -1.83 11.64 -0.03
CA VAL A 64 -0.98 11.26 -1.16
C VAL A 64 -1.76 10.30 -2.04
N THR A 65 -1.42 10.26 -3.32
CA THR A 65 -2.05 9.34 -4.28
C THR A 65 -1.02 8.32 -4.73
N VAL A 66 -1.37 7.04 -4.58
CA VAL A 66 -0.60 5.96 -5.18
C VAL A 66 -1.09 5.80 -6.61
N SER A 67 -0.20 6.00 -7.58
CA SER A 67 -0.56 5.94 -8.99
C SER A 67 -0.98 4.55 -9.41
N ALA A 68 -1.82 4.46 -10.44
CA ALA A 68 -2.24 3.18 -10.99
C ALA A 68 -1.04 2.29 -11.33
N ILE A 69 -1.15 1.00 -11.05
CA ILE A 69 -0.13 0.00 -11.33
C ILE A 69 -0.64 -0.91 -12.44
N THR A 70 0.18 -1.09 -13.48
CA THR A 70 -0.17 -1.94 -14.62
C THR A 70 0.83 -3.07 -14.84
N ASP A 71 1.90 -3.11 -14.05
CA ASP A 71 3.04 -4.00 -14.24
C ASP A 71 3.52 -4.69 -12.96
N GLY A 72 2.62 -4.87 -12.00
CA GLY A 72 2.95 -5.62 -10.79
C GLY A 72 3.20 -7.10 -11.10
N THR A 73 4.05 -7.75 -10.33
CA THR A 73 4.39 -9.17 -10.51
C THR A 73 3.68 -10.02 -9.47
N VAL A 74 2.96 -11.04 -9.92
CA VAL A 74 2.31 -12.02 -9.04
C VAL A 74 3.28 -13.16 -8.77
N SER A 75 3.47 -13.50 -7.48
CA SER A 75 4.38 -14.56 -7.04
C SER A 75 3.67 -15.77 -6.44
N ALA A 76 2.37 -15.67 -6.15
CA ALA A 76 1.58 -16.77 -5.59
C ALA A 76 0.14 -16.65 -6.04
N ASN A 77 -0.54 -17.80 -6.17
CA ASN A 77 -1.96 -17.84 -6.50
C ASN A 77 -2.81 -17.43 -5.30
N GLY A 78 -3.91 -16.76 -5.55
CA GLY A 78 -4.87 -16.41 -4.51
C GLY A 78 -5.80 -15.29 -4.91
N THR A 79 -6.52 -14.76 -3.94
CA THR A 79 -7.38 -13.59 -4.12
C THR A 79 -6.78 -12.43 -3.36
N ALA A 80 -6.36 -11.40 -4.08
CA ALA A 80 -5.80 -10.18 -3.49
C ALA A 80 -6.94 -9.26 -3.05
N GLY A 81 -6.95 -8.90 -1.78
CA GLY A 81 -7.96 -8.02 -1.21
C GLY A 81 -7.37 -6.80 -0.50
N PHE A 82 -6.04 -6.76 -0.33
CA PHE A 82 -5.37 -5.74 0.48
C PHE A 82 -4.05 -5.31 -0.16
N TYR A 83 -3.66 -4.06 0.11
CA TYR A 83 -2.34 -3.56 -0.26
C TYR A 83 -1.49 -3.35 1.00
N ALA A 84 -0.18 -3.34 0.82
CA ALA A 84 0.76 -2.94 1.85
C ALA A 84 1.86 -2.11 1.21
N LEU A 85 2.21 -0.99 1.84
CA LEU A 85 3.33 -0.15 1.45
C LEU A 85 4.42 -0.31 2.51
N THR A 86 5.62 -0.65 2.08
CA THR A 86 6.70 -1.04 3.00
C THR A 86 7.99 -0.30 2.71
N ASP A 87 8.77 -0.10 3.79
CA ASP A 87 10.17 0.27 3.73
C ASP A 87 10.98 -0.99 4.06
N ASP A 88 11.37 -1.72 3.03
CA ASP A 88 12.03 -3.01 3.18
C ASP A 88 13.40 -2.90 3.83
N SER A 89 14.15 -1.82 3.55
CA SER A 89 15.45 -1.58 4.15
C SER A 89 15.38 -1.46 5.68
N ALA A 90 14.28 -0.94 6.20
CA ALA A 90 14.05 -0.77 7.63
C ALA A 90 13.11 -1.85 8.21
N SER A 91 12.61 -2.77 7.39
CA SER A 91 11.64 -3.82 7.78
C SER A 91 10.40 -3.22 8.43
N LYS A 92 9.84 -2.18 7.80
CA LYS A 92 8.66 -1.48 8.32
C LYS A 92 7.47 -1.62 7.39
N LEU A 93 6.31 -1.93 7.96
CA LEU A 93 5.02 -1.79 7.29
C LEU A 93 4.55 -0.35 7.53
N LEU A 94 4.54 0.46 6.47
CA LEU A 94 4.18 1.88 6.60
C LEU A 94 2.68 2.10 6.48
N ALA A 95 2.01 1.38 5.58
CA ALA A 95 0.56 1.48 5.40
C ALA A 95 0.00 0.18 4.86
N ALA A 96 -1.21 -0.16 5.25
CA ALA A 96 -1.95 -1.30 4.71
C ALA A 96 -3.44 -0.99 4.75
N GLY A 97 -4.18 -1.53 3.79
CA GLY A 97 -5.62 -1.33 3.73
C GLY A 97 -6.25 -2.17 2.64
N PRO A 98 -7.59 -2.11 2.53
CA PRO A 98 -8.31 -2.87 1.51
C PRO A 98 -8.08 -2.28 0.11
N LEU A 99 -8.09 -3.14 -0.89
CA LEU A 99 -8.17 -2.73 -2.28
C LEU A 99 -9.57 -2.24 -2.60
N ASN A 100 -9.71 -1.39 -3.63
CA ASN A 100 -11.04 -0.93 -4.09
C ASN A 100 -11.91 -2.11 -4.55
N ALA A 101 -11.28 -3.14 -5.12
CA ALA A 101 -11.94 -4.38 -5.51
C ALA A 101 -10.95 -5.53 -5.32
N THR A 102 -11.45 -6.69 -4.93
CA THR A 102 -10.63 -7.90 -4.86
C THR A 102 -10.34 -8.41 -6.27
N GLN A 103 -9.22 -9.10 -6.45
CA GLN A 103 -8.88 -9.72 -7.72
C GLN A 103 -8.21 -11.07 -7.51
N GLY A 104 -8.64 -12.06 -8.31
CA GLY A 104 -7.95 -13.33 -8.38
C GLY A 104 -6.64 -13.16 -9.13
N VAL A 105 -5.55 -13.71 -8.61
CA VAL A 105 -4.22 -13.59 -9.21
C VAL A 105 -3.56 -14.95 -9.33
N THR A 106 -2.72 -15.09 -10.36
CA THR A 106 -2.01 -16.33 -10.67
C THR A 106 -0.52 -16.05 -10.76
N SER A 107 0.28 -16.86 -10.10
CA SER A 107 1.74 -16.77 -10.11
C SER A 107 2.28 -16.72 -11.54
N GLY A 108 3.20 -15.79 -11.78
CA GLY A 108 3.82 -15.57 -13.09
C GLY A 108 3.09 -14.54 -13.95
N ASN A 109 1.87 -14.14 -13.59
CA ASN A 109 1.13 -13.11 -14.31
C ASN A 109 1.42 -11.73 -13.71
N VAL A 110 0.96 -10.68 -14.40
CA VAL A 110 0.99 -9.32 -13.85
C VAL A 110 -0.29 -9.06 -13.07
N PHE A 111 -0.22 -8.12 -12.11
CA PHE A 111 -1.43 -7.57 -11.50
C PHE A 111 -1.55 -6.09 -11.82
N THR A 112 -2.78 -5.59 -11.76
CA THR A 112 -3.07 -4.16 -11.97
C THR A 112 -3.87 -3.63 -10.80
N LEU A 113 -3.62 -2.37 -10.45
CA LEU A 113 -4.40 -1.65 -9.44
C LEU A 113 -4.79 -0.29 -10.01
N THR A 114 -6.02 0.15 -9.72
CA THR A 114 -6.40 1.54 -9.96
C THR A 114 -5.69 2.44 -8.96
N ALA A 115 -5.51 3.71 -9.32
CA ALA A 115 -4.93 4.69 -8.40
C ALA A 115 -5.81 4.81 -7.14
N PHE A 116 -5.19 5.03 -5.98
CA PHE A 116 -5.91 5.21 -4.73
C PHE A 116 -5.20 6.22 -3.84
N ASP A 117 -5.97 6.81 -2.92
CA ASP A 117 -5.47 7.84 -2.02
C ASP A 117 -5.28 7.30 -0.61
N ILE A 118 -4.25 7.81 0.06
CA ILE A 118 -4.05 7.62 1.50
C ILE A 118 -4.09 9.02 2.11
N GLY A 119 -5.02 9.24 3.02
CA GLY A 119 -5.25 10.55 3.59
C GLY A 119 -5.27 10.56 5.10
N ILE A 120 -4.98 11.74 5.65
CA ILE A 120 -5.17 12.05 7.07
C ILE A 120 -6.20 13.17 7.10
N PRO A 121 -7.40 12.90 7.66
CA PRO A 121 -8.44 13.93 7.76
C PRO A 121 -8.06 14.99 8.79
N ASP A 122 -8.69 16.17 8.66
CA ASP A 122 -8.59 17.18 9.71
C ASP A 122 -9.13 16.61 11.02
N PRO A 123 -8.61 17.06 12.17
CA PRO A 123 -9.16 16.67 13.46
C PRO A 123 -10.64 17.05 13.56
N ALA A 124 -11.41 16.17 14.16
CA ALA A 124 -12.84 16.38 14.36
C ALA A 124 -13.12 17.45 15.44
#